data_72c8c1ed2d1cc1bc4d5bd17c97c93d23
#
_entry.id   72c8c1ed2d1cc1bc4d5bd17c97c93d23
#
_cell.length_a   1.000
_cell.length_b   1.000
_cell.length_c   1.000
_cell.angle_alpha   90.00
_cell.angle_beta   90.00
_cell.angle_gamma   90.00
#
_symmetry.space_group_name_H-M   'P 1'
#
loop_
_entity.id
_entity.type
_entity.pdbx_description
1 polymer ?
#
loop_
_entity_poly.entity_id
_entity_poly.type
_entity_poly.pdbx_seq_one_letter_code
_entity_poly.pdbx_strand_id
1 'polypeptide(L)'
;MKRFLYVLMLALLIGQVAQAESPRKTNARTRNTRQQTLLQQVPRPRVALVVGGGGAKGAAAIGAMKAVEASGIPIDMVVGTSAGAIITGLYAVGYNAEQLDSIYRAQDWIYLLSDMAAPRWKPWSKVKGVPGMMRGERFTQKLDSLLGGRCCSFDSLPIPLRCVAVDVRDFREVTLDSGNVAQAIRASMSVPLAFTTVEQDSMLLVDGGLLNNLPVDVARSMGADYVIAIDLMDAKRATQQSRGEMHTRGLASILEWKYVRPDLDKYQVNRRDADVLIHPNVEGYHGASFSEDDTRQLIARGEEAGRAALDKLAEVKKLVVPSEVRRSSRGSKGSRESERRALKFGDK
;
A
#
# COMPACT_ATOMS: atom_id res chain seq x y z
N MET A 1 -2.21 -28.99 -50.56
CA MET A 1 -1.81 -29.99 -49.57
C MET A 1 -0.43 -29.68 -48.90
N LYS A 2 0.65 -29.34 -49.60
CA LYS A 2 1.98 -29.10 -48.98
C LYS A 2 2.05 -27.90 -48.00
N ARG A 3 1.26 -26.84 -48.23
CA ARG A 3 1.24 -25.68 -47.33
C ARG A 3 0.53 -25.92 -45.99
N PHE A 4 -0.43 -26.85 -45.97
CA PHE A 4 -1.15 -27.23 -44.75
C PHE A 4 -0.32 -28.08 -43.80
N LEU A 5 0.56 -28.91 -44.36
CA LEU A 5 1.47 -29.73 -43.56
C LEU A 5 2.55 -28.90 -42.86
N TYR A 6 3.01 -27.80 -43.49
CA TYR A 6 3.99 -26.90 -42.88
C TYR A 6 3.47 -26.14 -41.69
N VAL A 7 2.20 -25.71 -41.74
CA VAL A 7 1.52 -25.01 -40.61
C VAL A 7 1.31 -25.98 -39.45
N LEU A 8 0.95 -27.23 -39.73
CA LEU A 8 0.76 -28.26 -38.70
C LEU A 8 2.09 -28.67 -38.03
N MET A 9 3.20 -28.77 -38.81
CA MET A 9 4.51 -29.03 -38.25
C MET A 9 5.07 -27.87 -37.44
N LEU A 10 4.81 -26.62 -37.84
CA LEU A 10 5.20 -25.43 -37.06
C LEU A 10 4.42 -25.33 -35.73
N ALA A 11 3.16 -25.71 -35.72
CA ALA A 11 2.33 -25.74 -34.51
C ALA A 11 2.77 -26.83 -33.50
N LEU A 12 3.25 -27.98 -34.03
CA LEU A 12 3.79 -29.05 -33.19
C LEU A 12 5.18 -28.73 -32.61
N LEU A 13 6.02 -27.98 -33.34
CA LEU A 13 7.31 -27.50 -32.84
C LEU A 13 7.19 -26.40 -31.79
N ILE A 14 6.20 -25.53 -31.89
CA ILE A 14 5.91 -24.49 -30.89
C ILE A 14 5.33 -25.11 -29.60
N GLY A 15 4.59 -26.21 -29.70
CA GLY A 15 4.04 -26.95 -28.55
C GLY A 15 5.10 -27.68 -27.70
N GLN A 16 6.25 -28.04 -28.29
CA GLN A 16 7.31 -28.76 -27.54
C GLN A 16 8.36 -27.84 -26.88
N VAL A 17 8.47 -26.58 -27.30
CA VAL A 17 9.34 -25.58 -26.64
C VAL A 17 8.71 -24.98 -25.39
N ALA A 18 7.39 -25.09 -25.21
CA ALA A 18 6.68 -24.59 -24.03
C ALA A 18 6.72 -25.52 -22.80
N GLN A 19 7.38 -26.68 -22.87
CA GLN A 19 7.54 -27.61 -21.74
C GLN A 19 8.93 -27.65 -21.12
N ALA A 20 9.83 -26.78 -21.53
CA ALA A 20 11.15 -26.66 -20.92
C ALA A 20 11.12 -25.65 -19.76
N GLU A 21 11.13 -26.19 -18.55
CA GLU A 21 11.57 -25.56 -17.30
C GLU A 21 10.77 -24.38 -16.75
N SER A 22 9.71 -24.70 -16.01
CA SER A 22 9.24 -23.89 -14.90
C SER A 22 10.32 -23.90 -13.79
N PRO A 23 10.96 -22.79 -13.43
CA PRO A 23 11.90 -22.78 -12.31
C PRO A 23 11.13 -23.06 -11.01
N ARG A 24 11.67 -23.96 -10.19
CA ARG A 24 11.20 -24.36 -8.86
C ARG A 24 10.97 -23.16 -7.92
N LYS A 25 9.82 -22.50 -8.01
CA LYS A 25 9.38 -21.43 -7.09
C LYS A 25 8.56 -21.94 -5.89
N THR A 26 8.49 -23.26 -5.68
CA THR A 26 7.53 -23.86 -4.75
C THR A 26 7.94 -23.85 -3.28
N ASN A 27 9.23 -23.72 -2.93
CA ASN A 27 9.64 -23.92 -1.53
C ASN A 27 9.56 -22.69 -0.62
N ALA A 28 9.65 -21.47 -1.16
CA ALA A 28 9.59 -20.25 -0.34
C ALA A 28 8.14 -19.87 0.02
N ARG A 29 7.23 -20.01 -0.96
CA ARG A 29 5.81 -19.70 -0.77
C ARG A 29 5.14 -20.66 0.23
N THR A 30 5.40 -21.95 0.11
CA THR A 30 4.84 -22.99 1.00
C THR A 30 5.39 -22.88 2.43
N ARG A 31 6.66 -22.48 2.61
CA ARG A 31 7.24 -22.26 3.95
C ARG A 31 6.65 -21.03 4.64
N ASN A 32 6.47 -19.93 3.91
CA ASN A 32 5.86 -18.71 4.46
C ASN A 32 4.41 -18.97 4.87
N THR A 33 3.64 -19.64 4.03
CA THR A 33 2.23 -20.01 4.33
C THR A 33 2.14 -20.90 5.58
N ARG A 34 3.00 -21.92 5.71
CA ARG A 34 2.99 -22.82 6.88
C ARG A 34 3.42 -22.12 8.17
N GLN A 35 4.37 -21.19 8.10
CA GLN A 35 4.80 -20.41 9.24
C GLN A 35 3.73 -19.38 9.65
N GLN A 36 3.06 -18.76 8.71
CA GLN A 36 1.91 -17.90 8.96
C GLN A 36 0.74 -18.67 9.57
N THR A 37 0.43 -19.87 9.08
CA THR A 37 -0.61 -20.74 9.64
C THR A 37 -0.30 -21.15 11.09
N LEU A 38 0.93 -21.48 11.41
CA LEU A 38 1.35 -21.81 12.77
C LEU A 38 1.27 -20.61 13.74
N LEU A 39 1.58 -19.42 13.25
CA LEU A 39 1.50 -18.19 14.05
C LEU A 39 0.06 -17.79 14.35
N GLN A 40 -0.90 -18.14 13.49
CA GLN A 40 -2.33 -17.87 13.70
C GLN A 40 -2.98 -18.81 14.76
N GLN A 41 -2.35 -19.92 15.11
CA GLN A 41 -2.87 -20.89 16.08
C GLN A 41 -2.51 -20.63 17.53
N VAL A 42 -1.56 -19.73 17.79
CA VAL A 42 -1.14 -19.39 19.16
C VAL A 42 -1.70 -18.02 19.52
N PRO A 43 -2.44 -17.86 20.63
CA PRO A 43 -2.88 -16.56 21.11
C PRO A 43 -1.66 -15.63 21.29
N ARG A 44 -1.65 -14.56 20.56
CA ARG A 44 -0.58 -13.57 20.58
C ARG A 44 -1.15 -12.17 20.31
N PRO A 45 -0.46 -11.12 20.72
CA PRO A 45 -0.84 -9.77 20.37
C PRO A 45 -0.95 -9.58 18.85
N ARG A 46 -1.97 -8.86 18.43
CA ARG A 46 -2.28 -8.57 17.02
C ARG A 46 -1.51 -7.36 16.53
N VAL A 47 -0.94 -7.44 15.35
CA VAL A 47 -0.15 -6.38 14.74
C VAL A 47 -0.83 -5.82 13.50
N ALA A 48 -0.99 -4.51 13.46
CA ALA A 48 -1.42 -3.80 12.26
C ALA A 48 -0.25 -3.14 11.53
N LEU A 49 -0.31 -3.15 10.19
CA LEU A 49 0.50 -2.29 9.34
C LEU A 49 -0.38 -1.15 8.82
N VAL A 50 0.01 0.08 9.12
CA VAL A 50 -0.66 1.29 8.68
C VAL A 50 0.22 2.03 7.68
N VAL A 51 -0.34 2.43 6.54
CA VAL A 51 0.36 3.22 5.53
C VAL A 51 -0.40 4.50 5.23
N GLY A 52 0.28 5.62 5.43
CA GLY A 52 -0.29 6.95 5.20
C GLY A 52 -0.41 7.32 3.71
N GLY A 53 -1.17 8.39 3.46
CA GLY A 53 -1.31 8.97 2.14
C GLY A 53 -0.08 9.77 1.71
N GLY A 54 0.17 9.84 0.39
CA GLY A 54 1.34 10.55 -0.12
C GLY A 54 1.47 10.64 -1.65
N GLY A 55 0.52 10.11 -2.42
CA GLY A 55 0.61 10.04 -3.89
C GLY A 55 1.84 9.23 -4.32
N ALA A 56 2.67 9.74 -5.23
CA ALA A 56 3.89 9.08 -5.72
C ALA A 56 4.86 8.68 -4.60
N LYS A 57 4.83 9.37 -3.45
CA LYS A 57 5.64 9.03 -2.27
C LYS A 57 5.32 7.66 -1.67
N GLY A 58 4.21 7.04 -2.10
CA GLY A 58 3.89 5.64 -1.82
C GLY A 58 5.02 4.67 -2.14
N ALA A 59 5.85 4.97 -3.14
CA ALA A 59 7.05 4.20 -3.45
C ALA A 59 7.98 4.04 -2.22
N ALA A 60 8.10 5.05 -1.37
CA ALA A 60 8.91 4.96 -0.16
C ALA A 60 8.30 3.99 0.88
N ALA A 61 6.98 3.85 0.92
CA ALA A 61 6.37 2.85 1.79
C ALA A 61 6.75 1.43 1.38
N ILE A 62 6.85 1.14 0.09
CA ILE A 62 7.29 -0.16 -0.41
C ILE A 62 8.69 -0.49 0.10
N GLY A 63 9.62 0.47 0.00
CA GLY A 63 10.97 0.31 0.54
C GLY A 63 10.99 0.02 2.04
N ALA A 64 10.18 0.76 2.83
CA ALA A 64 10.05 0.55 4.27
C ALA A 64 9.46 -0.82 4.62
N MET A 65 8.48 -1.28 3.85
CA MET A 65 7.85 -2.60 4.03
C MET A 65 8.83 -3.76 3.88
N LYS A 66 9.88 -3.65 3.07
CA LYS A 66 10.95 -4.68 2.98
C LYS A 66 11.57 -4.97 4.34
N ALA A 67 11.81 -3.93 5.15
CA ALA A 67 12.35 -4.10 6.50
C ALA A 67 11.31 -4.72 7.47
N VAL A 68 10.02 -4.32 7.35
CA VAL A 68 8.93 -4.90 8.14
C VAL A 68 8.81 -6.40 7.86
N GLU A 69 8.80 -6.82 6.59
CA GLU A 69 8.76 -8.24 6.20
C GLU A 69 10.01 -8.99 6.66
N ALA A 70 11.19 -8.40 6.47
CA ALA A 70 12.45 -8.99 6.91
C ALA A 70 12.52 -9.19 8.44
N SER A 71 11.81 -8.36 9.20
CA SER A 71 11.69 -8.54 10.66
C SER A 71 11.02 -9.84 11.03
N GLY A 72 10.13 -10.36 10.17
CA GLY A 72 9.34 -11.58 10.41
C GLY A 72 8.25 -11.37 11.48
N ILE A 73 7.83 -10.14 11.71
CA ILE A 73 6.64 -9.82 12.49
C ILE A 73 5.41 -10.22 11.65
N PRO A 74 4.48 -11.02 12.19
CA PRO A 74 3.23 -11.32 11.50
C PRO A 74 2.33 -10.08 11.47
N ILE A 75 1.80 -9.76 10.31
CA ILE A 75 0.82 -8.69 10.13
C ILE A 75 -0.58 -9.30 10.09
N ASP A 76 -1.45 -8.90 11.01
CA ASP A 76 -2.79 -9.45 11.20
C ASP A 76 -3.87 -8.62 10.50
N MET A 77 -3.60 -7.34 10.27
CA MET A 77 -4.51 -6.41 9.61
C MET A 77 -3.74 -5.26 8.99
N VAL A 78 -4.34 -4.62 8.01
CA VAL A 78 -3.73 -3.48 7.33
C VAL A 78 -4.73 -2.33 7.19
N VAL A 79 -4.22 -1.11 7.27
CA VAL A 79 -5.03 0.11 7.08
C VAL A 79 -4.28 1.08 6.20
N GLY A 80 -4.97 1.70 5.25
CA GLY A 80 -4.35 2.66 4.36
C GLY A 80 -5.21 3.86 4.03
N THR A 81 -4.54 4.98 3.76
CA THR A 81 -5.15 6.19 3.23
C THR A 81 -4.50 6.52 1.88
N SER A 82 -5.30 6.85 0.85
CA SER A 82 -4.79 7.33 -0.45
C SER A 82 -3.77 6.34 -1.08
N ALA A 83 -2.54 6.78 -1.35
CA ALA A 83 -1.46 5.90 -1.81
C ALA A 83 -1.23 4.72 -0.86
N GLY A 84 -1.39 4.92 0.45
CA GLY A 84 -1.31 3.85 1.44
C GLY A 84 -2.40 2.79 1.25
N ALA A 85 -3.62 3.18 0.87
CA ALA A 85 -4.70 2.23 0.58
C ALA A 85 -4.38 1.35 -0.63
N ILE A 86 -3.70 1.89 -1.66
CA ILE A 86 -3.23 1.11 -2.82
C ILE A 86 -2.27 0.02 -2.35
N ILE A 87 -1.27 0.40 -1.58
CA ILE A 87 -0.18 -0.49 -1.13
C ILE A 87 -0.73 -1.55 -0.16
N THR A 88 -1.51 -1.14 0.84
CA THR A 88 -2.09 -2.07 1.82
C THR A 88 -3.13 -2.98 1.19
N GLY A 89 -3.89 -2.52 0.20
CA GLY A 89 -4.84 -3.34 -0.55
C GLY A 89 -4.16 -4.44 -1.36
N LEU A 90 -3.09 -4.12 -2.06
CA LEU A 90 -2.28 -5.12 -2.77
C LEU A 90 -1.58 -6.07 -1.79
N TYR A 91 -1.10 -5.58 -0.66
CA TYR A 91 -0.53 -6.41 0.38
C TYR A 91 -1.56 -7.36 1.00
N ALA A 92 -2.81 -6.90 1.18
CA ALA A 92 -3.90 -7.68 1.75
C ALA A 92 -4.29 -8.90 0.91
N VAL A 93 -4.14 -8.85 -0.41
CA VAL A 93 -4.34 -10.01 -1.31
C VAL A 93 -3.12 -10.93 -1.42
N GLY A 94 -1.99 -10.58 -0.75
CA GLY A 94 -0.82 -11.45 -0.60
C GLY A 94 0.41 -11.06 -1.42
N TYR A 95 0.46 -9.88 -2.04
CA TYR A 95 1.72 -9.38 -2.61
C TYR A 95 2.70 -9.03 -1.48
N ASN A 96 3.96 -9.43 -1.63
CA ASN A 96 5.03 -9.00 -0.74
C ASN A 96 5.70 -7.70 -1.23
N ALA A 97 6.57 -7.11 -0.42
CA ALA A 97 7.21 -5.83 -0.74
C ALA A 97 8.05 -5.87 -2.04
N GLU A 98 8.71 -6.98 -2.35
CA GLU A 98 9.47 -7.14 -3.61
C GLU A 98 8.54 -7.20 -4.83
N GLN A 99 7.39 -7.86 -4.69
CA GLN A 99 6.38 -7.91 -5.75
C GLN A 99 5.72 -6.53 -5.94
N LEU A 100 5.46 -5.81 -4.83
CA LEU A 100 4.95 -4.43 -4.89
C LEU A 100 5.96 -3.50 -5.56
N ASP A 101 7.27 -3.62 -5.28
CA ASP A 101 8.34 -2.88 -5.96
C ASP A 101 8.29 -3.14 -7.48
N SER A 102 8.24 -4.41 -7.87
CA SER A 102 8.19 -4.80 -9.28
C SER A 102 6.92 -4.28 -9.98
N ILE A 103 5.76 -4.40 -9.32
CA ILE A 103 4.48 -3.89 -9.85
C ILE A 103 4.56 -2.36 -9.99
N TYR A 104 5.04 -1.66 -8.96
CA TYR A 104 5.08 -0.21 -8.94
C TYR A 104 5.96 0.37 -10.04
N ARG A 105 7.14 -0.21 -10.28
CA ARG A 105 8.07 0.19 -11.35
C ARG A 105 7.55 -0.14 -12.74
N ALA A 106 6.78 -1.21 -12.89
CA ALA A 106 6.25 -1.65 -14.19
C ALA A 106 5.07 -0.80 -14.70
N GLN A 107 4.52 0.12 -13.89
CA GLN A 107 3.36 0.91 -14.27
C GLN A 107 3.76 2.26 -14.90
N ASP A 108 3.08 2.62 -15.98
CA ASP A 108 2.99 4.01 -16.42
C ASP A 108 1.92 4.74 -15.60
N TRP A 109 2.34 5.29 -14.46
CA TRP A 109 1.45 5.99 -13.53
C TRP A 109 0.79 7.21 -14.16
N ILE A 110 1.50 7.93 -15.04
CA ILE A 110 0.96 9.09 -15.72
C ILE A 110 -0.20 8.68 -16.63
N TYR A 111 -0.01 7.61 -17.41
CA TYR A 111 -1.07 7.07 -18.25
C TYR A 111 -2.28 6.56 -17.43
N LEU A 112 -2.03 5.82 -16.34
CA LEU A 112 -3.10 5.27 -15.51
C LEU A 112 -3.93 6.36 -14.82
N LEU A 113 -3.29 7.46 -14.39
CA LEU A 113 -3.94 8.51 -13.63
C LEU A 113 -4.49 9.65 -14.50
N SER A 114 -4.08 9.77 -15.78
CA SER A 114 -4.45 10.89 -16.66
C SER A 114 -5.70 10.66 -17.52
N ASP A 115 -6.64 9.83 -17.09
CA ASP A 115 -7.91 9.64 -17.76
C ASP A 115 -8.86 10.84 -17.53
N MET A 116 -8.62 11.90 -18.29
CA MET A 116 -9.32 13.17 -18.16
C MET A 116 -10.83 13.00 -18.19
N ALA A 117 -11.51 13.57 -17.21
CA ALA A 117 -12.94 13.76 -17.25
C ALA A 117 -13.24 14.67 -18.44
N ALA A 118 -14.03 14.19 -19.43
CA ALA A 118 -14.45 15.05 -20.53
C ALA A 118 -15.05 16.33 -19.95
N PRO A 119 -14.72 17.52 -20.50
CA PRO A 119 -15.33 18.76 -20.07
C PRO A 119 -16.83 18.68 -20.33
N ARG A 120 -17.56 18.15 -19.37
CA ARG A 120 -19.01 18.26 -19.35
C ARG A 120 -19.31 19.65 -18.83
N TRP A 121 -19.67 20.54 -19.74
CA TRP A 121 -20.27 21.83 -19.40
C TRP A 121 -21.62 21.57 -18.71
N LYS A 122 -21.55 21.14 -17.46
CA LYS A 122 -22.71 21.10 -16.58
C LYS A 122 -22.65 22.34 -15.70
N PRO A 123 -23.76 23.06 -15.52
CA PRO A 123 -23.81 24.09 -14.49
C PRO A 123 -23.35 23.54 -13.16
N TRP A 124 -22.56 24.30 -12.43
CA TRP A 124 -22.02 23.91 -11.10
C TRP A 124 -23.09 23.33 -10.16
N SER A 125 -24.35 23.81 -10.29
CA SER A 125 -25.51 23.29 -9.56
C SER A 125 -25.88 21.84 -9.85
N LYS A 126 -25.32 21.22 -10.89
CA LYS A 126 -25.58 19.81 -11.28
C LYS A 126 -24.37 18.90 -11.05
N VAL A 127 -23.26 19.42 -10.51
CA VAL A 127 -22.10 18.61 -10.15
C VAL A 127 -22.33 18.08 -8.73
N LYS A 128 -22.47 16.78 -8.61
CA LYS A 128 -22.49 16.13 -7.28
C LYS A 128 -21.06 16.04 -6.74
N GLY A 129 -20.85 16.50 -5.50
CA GLY A 129 -19.55 16.44 -4.83
C GLY A 129 -18.56 17.48 -5.31
N VAL A 130 -17.26 17.18 -5.13
CA VAL A 130 -16.14 18.05 -5.55
C VAL A 130 -15.75 17.72 -6.98
N PRO A 131 -15.62 18.74 -7.86
CA PRO A 131 -15.17 18.51 -9.23
C PRO A 131 -13.74 17.99 -9.26
N GLY A 132 -13.41 17.15 -10.22
CA GLY A 132 -12.07 16.62 -10.47
C GLY A 132 -11.76 16.57 -11.97
N MET A 133 -10.48 16.67 -12.29
CA MET A 133 -10.00 16.63 -13.69
C MET A 133 -9.89 15.20 -14.23
N MET A 134 -9.62 14.21 -13.36
CA MET A 134 -9.36 12.82 -13.73
C MET A 134 -10.47 11.92 -13.20
N ARG A 135 -10.87 10.90 -13.97
CA ARG A 135 -11.89 9.94 -13.55
C ARG A 135 -11.33 8.83 -12.68
N GLY A 136 -10.10 8.41 -12.92
CA GLY A 136 -9.45 7.28 -12.25
C GLY A 136 -10.00 5.91 -12.66
N GLU A 137 -10.73 5.82 -13.78
CA GLU A 137 -11.31 4.57 -14.28
C GLU A 137 -10.24 3.59 -14.75
N ARG A 138 -9.23 4.07 -15.51
CA ARG A 138 -8.10 3.24 -15.96
C ARG A 138 -7.34 2.66 -14.79
N PHE A 139 -7.11 3.49 -13.78
CA PHE A 139 -6.45 3.07 -12.56
C PHE A 139 -7.28 2.00 -11.83
N THR A 140 -8.58 2.23 -11.66
CA THR A 140 -9.48 1.27 -11.02
C THR A 140 -9.51 -0.07 -11.75
N GLN A 141 -9.57 -0.06 -13.10
CA GLN A 141 -9.52 -1.29 -13.90
C GLN A 141 -8.20 -2.04 -13.73
N LYS A 142 -7.06 -1.30 -13.69
CA LYS A 142 -5.76 -1.90 -13.45
C LYS A 142 -5.67 -2.52 -12.06
N LEU A 143 -6.19 -1.81 -11.08
CA LEU A 143 -6.24 -2.26 -9.69
C LEU A 143 -7.10 -3.51 -9.53
N ASP A 144 -8.30 -3.55 -10.14
CA ASP A 144 -9.16 -4.74 -10.20
C ASP A 144 -8.40 -5.96 -10.76
N SER A 145 -7.64 -5.76 -11.83
CA SER A 145 -6.82 -6.83 -12.42
C SER A 145 -5.75 -7.32 -11.45
N LEU A 146 -5.08 -6.43 -10.73
CA LEU A 146 -4.05 -6.77 -9.75
C LEU A 146 -4.63 -7.45 -8.50
N LEU A 147 -5.84 -7.08 -8.10
CA LEU A 147 -6.57 -7.66 -6.96
C LEU A 147 -7.26 -8.99 -7.30
N GLY A 148 -7.07 -9.53 -8.51
CA GLY A 148 -7.61 -10.84 -8.90
C GLY A 148 -8.96 -10.79 -9.59
N GLY A 149 -9.40 -9.63 -10.06
CA GLY A 149 -10.59 -9.44 -10.87
C GLY A 149 -11.72 -8.65 -10.18
N ARG A 150 -12.78 -8.35 -10.93
CA ARG A 150 -13.87 -7.41 -10.56
C ARG A 150 -14.68 -7.78 -9.31
N CYS A 151 -14.46 -8.95 -8.74
CA CYS A 151 -15.21 -9.44 -7.59
C CYS A 151 -14.38 -9.49 -6.30
N CYS A 152 -13.21 -8.83 -6.24
CA CYS A 152 -12.44 -8.78 -5.02
C CYS A 152 -13.18 -7.96 -3.95
N SER A 153 -13.77 -8.65 -2.97
CA SER A 153 -14.44 -8.04 -1.82
C SER A 153 -13.55 -8.06 -0.59
N PHE A 154 -13.83 -7.19 0.36
CA PHE A 154 -13.11 -7.18 1.65
C PHE A 154 -13.17 -8.52 2.37
N ASP A 155 -14.31 -9.24 2.28
CA ASP A 155 -14.50 -10.55 2.93
C ASP A 155 -13.62 -11.65 2.33
N SER A 156 -13.15 -11.46 1.10
CA SER A 156 -12.28 -12.42 0.39
C SER A 156 -10.79 -12.22 0.67
N LEU A 157 -10.41 -11.15 1.37
CA LEU A 157 -9.02 -10.80 1.62
C LEU A 157 -8.37 -11.72 2.65
N PRO A 158 -7.18 -12.26 2.35
CA PRO A 158 -6.38 -13.03 3.32
C PRO A 158 -6.02 -12.25 4.58
N ILE A 159 -5.82 -10.93 4.46
CA ILE A 159 -5.52 -10.02 5.56
C ILE A 159 -6.62 -8.96 5.62
N PRO A 160 -7.30 -8.77 6.75
CA PRO A 160 -8.30 -7.71 6.93
C PRO A 160 -7.75 -6.34 6.57
N LEU A 161 -8.48 -5.63 5.72
CA LEU A 161 -8.13 -4.30 5.21
C LEU A 161 -9.17 -3.28 5.65
N ARG A 162 -8.73 -2.04 5.89
CA ARG A 162 -9.58 -0.85 5.92
C ARG A 162 -8.95 0.26 5.09
N CYS A 163 -9.81 0.96 4.33
CA CYS A 163 -9.42 2.16 3.59
C CYS A 163 -10.14 3.36 4.17
N VAL A 164 -9.44 4.50 4.28
CA VAL A 164 -10.04 5.73 4.81
C VAL A 164 -10.41 6.66 3.67
N ALA A 165 -11.62 7.21 3.74
CA ALA A 165 -12.15 8.22 2.84
C ALA A 165 -12.85 9.33 3.63
N VAL A 166 -13.32 10.38 2.95
CA VAL A 166 -14.13 11.46 3.54
C VAL A 166 -15.41 11.62 2.75
N ASP A 167 -16.57 11.58 3.42
CA ASP A 167 -17.83 11.99 2.81
C ASP A 167 -17.94 13.51 2.85
N VAL A 168 -17.94 14.17 1.68
CA VAL A 168 -17.95 15.64 1.58
C VAL A 168 -19.32 16.27 1.84
N ARG A 169 -20.38 15.47 2.01
CA ARG A 169 -21.72 16.02 2.29
C ARG A 169 -21.82 16.59 3.71
N ASP A 170 -21.24 15.90 4.67
CA ASP A 170 -21.19 16.28 6.08
C ASP A 170 -19.75 16.45 6.60
N PHE A 171 -18.77 16.28 5.72
CA PHE A 171 -17.33 16.40 5.98
C PHE A 171 -16.87 15.50 7.14
N ARG A 172 -17.27 14.23 7.07
CA ARG A 172 -16.90 13.21 8.06
C ARG A 172 -15.97 12.15 7.45
N GLU A 173 -15.13 11.60 8.31
CA GLU A 173 -14.31 10.43 7.99
C GLU A 173 -15.20 9.19 7.79
N VAL A 174 -14.86 8.40 6.80
CA VAL A 174 -15.49 7.12 6.50
C VAL A 174 -14.42 6.04 6.41
N THR A 175 -14.59 5.00 7.20
CA THR A 175 -13.77 3.80 7.11
C THR A 175 -14.49 2.79 6.20
N LEU A 176 -13.87 2.47 5.07
CA LEU A 176 -14.38 1.53 4.08
C LEU A 176 -13.82 0.14 4.39
N ASP A 177 -14.71 -0.81 4.63
CA ASP A 177 -14.38 -2.18 5.07
C ASP A 177 -15.26 -3.26 4.42
N SER A 178 -16.08 -2.89 3.48
CA SER A 178 -17.03 -3.77 2.80
C SER A 178 -17.19 -3.42 1.33
N GLY A 179 -17.75 -4.33 0.54
CA GLY A 179 -17.94 -4.14 -0.89
C GLY A 179 -16.68 -4.41 -1.72
N ASN A 180 -16.53 -3.72 -2.85
CA ASN A 180 -15.42 -3.91 -3.78
C ASN A 180 -14.17 -3.13 -3.33
N VAL A 181 -13.05 -3.84 -3.19
CA VAL A 181 -11.77 -3.28 -2.70
C VAL A 181 -11.20 -2.23 -3.64
N ALA A 182 -11.26 -2.44 -4.97
CA ALA A 182 -10.73 -1.47 -5.93
C ALA A 182 -11.51 -0.15 -5.89
N GLN A 183 -12.83 -0.21 -5.72
CA GLN A 183 -13.68 0.98 -5.56
C GLN A 183 -13.38 1.72 -4.26
N ALA A 184 -13.18 1.00 -3.16
CA ALA A 184 -12.81 1.60 -1.88
C ALA A 184 -11.43 2.30 -1.95
N ILE A 185 -10.45 1.67 -2.58
CA ILE A 185 -9.13 2.28 -2.81
C ILE A 185 -9.27 3.51 -3.72
N ARG A 186 -10.10 3.42 -4.79
CA ARG A 186 -10.39 4.54 -5.68
C ARG A 186 -11.02 5.71 -4.93
N ALA A 187 -11.94 5.45 -4.00
CA ALA A 187 -12.53 6.48 -3.15
C ALA A 187 -11.45 7.11 -2.25
N SER A 188 -10.67 6.27 -1.56
CA SER A 188 -9.61 6.71 -0.64
C SER A 188 -8.54 7.60 -1.29
N MET A 189 -8.28 7.44 -2.60
CA MET A 189 -7.28 8.22 -3.34
C MET A 189 -7.87 9.39 -4.15
N SER A 190 -9.16 9.70 -3.99
CA SER A 190 -9.85 10.75 -4.74
C SER A 190 -9.48 12.14 -4.26
N VAL A 191 -8.24 12.56 -4.47
CA VAL A 191 -7.77 13.91 -4.10
C VAL A 191 -8.67 14.97 -4.75
N PRO A 192 -9.32 15.85 -3.96
CA PRO A 192 -10.17 16.92 -4.50
C PRO A 192 -9.47 17.75 -5.56
N LEU A 193 -10.22 18.16 -6.58
CA LEU A 193 -9.79 18.87 -7.78
C LEU A 193 -8.94 18.03 -8.75
N ALA A 194 -8.17 17.05 -8.28
CA ALA A 194 -7.44 16.13 -9.14
C ALA A 194 -8.35 15.01 -9.66
N PHE A 195 -9.06 14.34 -8.77
CA PHE A 195 -9.96 13.23 -9.13
C PHE A 195 -11.43 13.57 -8.89
N THR A 196 -12.29 13.00 -9.71
CA THR A 196 -13.75 13.08 -9.49
C THR A 196 -14.12 12.36 -8.20
N THR A 197 -15.09 12.92 -7.48
CA THR A 197 -15.71 12.29 -6.31
C THR A 197 -16.29 10.92 -6.66
N VAL A 198 -16.17 9.96 -5.77
CA VAL A 198 -16.79 8.63 -5.90
C VAL A 198 -18.14 8.64 -5.18
N GLU A 199 -19.19 8.30 -5.91
CA GLU A 199 -20.54 8.12 -5.34
C GLU A 199 -20.69 6.65 -4.92
N GLN A 200 -20.91 6.39 -3.64
CA GLN A 200 -21.13 5.05 -3.09
C GLN A 200 -22.13 5.12 -1.92
N ASP A 201 -23.16 4.26 -1.95
CA ASP A 201 -24.16 4.14 -0.88
C ASP A 201 -24.72 5.49 -0.39
N SER A 202 -25.07 6.34 -1.35
CA SER A 202 -25.47 7.75 -1.16
C SER A 202 -24.42 8.67 -0.50
N MET A 203 -23.18 8.24 -0.25
CA MET A 203 -22.04 9.07 0.14
C MET A 203 -21.36 9.69 -1.09
N LEU A 204 -20.67 10.81 -0.89
CA LEU A 204 -19.82 11.47 -1.88
C LEU A 204 -18.38 11.48 -1.36
N LEU A 205 -17.62 10.46 -1.77
CA LEU A 205 -16.32 10.13 -1.18
C LEU A 205 -15.16 10.81 -1.91
N VAL A 206 -14.26 11.36 -1.11
CA VAL A 206 -12.97 11.91 -1.54
C VAL A 206 -11.85 11.36 -0.68
N ASP A 207 -10.60 11.75 -0.98
CA ASP A 207 -9.38 11.28 -0.32
C ASP A 207 -9.44 11.42 1.21
N GLY A 208 -9.13 10.32 1.89
CA GLY A 208 -9.13 10.23 3.34
C GLY A 208 -8.08 11.11 4.03
N GLY A 209 -7.03 11.49 3.30
CA GLY A 209 -5.95 12.33 3.82
C GLY A 209 -6.38 13.74 4.26
N LEU A 210 -7.61 14.14 3.94
CA LEU A 210 -8.19 15.39 4.43
C LEU A 210 -8.45 15.36 5.93
N LEU A 211 -8.86 14.22 6.49
CA LEU A 211 -9.21 14.08 7.91
C LEU A 211 -8.32 13.08 8.64
N ASN A 212 -7.83 12.03 7.95
CA ASN A 212 -7.02 10.99 8.59
C ASN A 212 -5.95 10.45 7.63
N ASN A 213 -4.84 11.17 7.53
CA ASN A 213 -3.77 10.80 6.60
C ASN A 213 -2.91 9.62 7.09
N LEU A 214 -2.84 9.36 8.38
CA LEU A 214 -2.09 8.24 8.97
C LEU A 214 -3.02 7.50 9.96
N PRO A 215 -3.86 6.55 9.51
CA PRO A 215 -5.01 6.05 10.24
C PRO A 215 -4.65 4.99 11.31
N VAL A 216 -3.80 5.35 12.28
CA VAL A 216 -3.41 4.48 13.41
C VAL A 216 -4.59 4.19 14.33
N ASP A 217 -5.44 5.19 14.59
CA ASP A 217 -6.67 5.07 15.37
C ASP A 217 -7.64 4.04 14.75
N VAL A 218 -7.73 3.97 13.42
CA VAL A 218 -8.54 2.95 12.73
C VAL A 218 -7.97 1.55 12.98
N ALA A 219 -6.64 1.38 12.93
CA ALA A 219 -6.01 0.10 13.27
C ALA A 219 -6.26 -0.30 14.73
N ARG A 220 -6.20 0.64 15.66
CA ARG A 220 -6.56 0.41 17.06
C ARG A 220 -8.02 -0.03 17.20
N SER A 221 -8.93 0.62 16.50
CA SER A 221 -10.36 0.24 16.50
C SER A 221 -10.62 -1.17 15.95
N MET A 222 -9.75 -1.69 15.08
CA MET A 222 -9.78 -3.07 14.61
C MET A 222 -9.25 -4.07 15.66
N GLY A 223 -8.74 -3.59 16.79
CA GLY A 223 -8.18 -4.39 17.87
C GLY A 223 -6.70 -4.73 17.65
N ALA A 224 -5.92 -3.84 17.05
CA ALA A 224 -4.48 -3.97 17.00
C ALA A 224 -3.85 -3.65 18.36
N ASP A 225 -3.09 -4.60 18.90
CA ASP A 225 -2.30 -4.40 20.12
C ASP A 225 -1.01 -3.61 19.81
N TYR A 226 -0.44 -3.85 18.63
CA TYR A 226 0.74 -3.13 18.12
C TYR A 226 0.49 -2.58 16.72
N VAL A 227 0.94 -1.35 16.48
CA VAL A 227 0.82 -0.67 15.19
C VAL A 227 2.19 -0.27 14.66
N ILE A 228 2.52 -0.79 13.48
CA ILE A 228 3.65 -0.34 12.67
C ILE A 228 3.09 0.63 11.65
N ALA A 229 3.46 1.91 11.73
CA ALA A 229 2.99 2.95 10.84
C ALA A 229 4.10 3.44 9.91
N ILE A 230 3.81 3.54 8.61
CA ILE A 230 4.68 4.14 7.60
C ILE A 230 4.08 5.49 7.20
N ASP A 231 4.79 6.55 7.56
CA ASP A 231 4.35 7.92 7.39
C ASP A 231 5.04 8.58 6.19
N LEU A 232 4.26 9.04 5.23
CA LEU A 232 4.72 9.65 3.97
C LEU A 232 4.55 11.16 3.92
N MET A 233 4.15 11.80 5.03
CA MET A 233 4.01 13.24 5.06
C MET A 233 5.38 13.91 5.22
N ASP A 234 5.60 14.99 4.46
CA ASP A 234 6.80 15.83 4.62
C ASP A 234 6.79 16.48 6.01
N ALA A 235 7.90 16.34 6.75
CA ALA A 235 8.06 16.88 8.10
C ALA A 235 7.88 18.41 8.16
N LYS A 236 8.34 19.14 7.14
CA LYS A 236 8.15 20.61 7.04
C LYS A 236 6.67 20.96 6.88
N ARG A 237 5.94 20.19 6.08
CA ARG A 237 4.50 20.38 5.88
C ARG A 237 3.72 20.13 7.15
N ALA A 238 4.10 19.11 7.92
CA ALA A 238 3.49 18.79 9.21
C ALA A 238 3.70 19.90 10.26
N THR A 239 4.79 20.65 10.20
CA THR A 239 5.11 21.74 11.17
C THR A 239 4.65 23.11 10.73
N GLN A 240 4.65 23.41 9.44
CA GLN A 240 4.26 24.73 8.91
C GLN A 240 2.77 25.01 8.99
N GLN A 241 1.92 23.98 8.91
CA GLN A 241 0.47 24.17 8.90
C GLN A 241 -0.12 24.51 10.27
N SER A 242 0.56 24.20 11.37
CA SER A 242 0.14 24.62 12.71
C SER A 242 0.27 26.13 12.97
N ARG A 243 1.00 26.85 12.10
CA ARG A 243 1.26 28.31 12.23
C ARG A 243 0.66 29.15 11.10
N GLY A 244 -0.07 28.57 10.17
CA GLY A 244 -0.51 29.24 8.95
C GLY A 244 -1.68 30.19 9.18
N GLU A 245 -1.41 31.50 9.30
CA GLU A 245 -2.37 32.53 8.97
C GLU A 245 -2.88 32.33 7.54
N MET A 246 -4.20 32.34 7.40
CA MET A 246 -4.89 32.18 6.13
C MET A 246 -4.58 33.37 5.22
N HIS A 247 -3.62 33.20 4.29
CA HIS A 247 -3.42 34.15 3.21
C HIS A 247 -4.48 33.93 2.12
N THR A 248 -5.70 34.40 2.41
CA THR A 248 -6.83 34.34 1.48
C THR A 248 -6.64 35.35 0.35
N ARG A 249 -6.10 34.89 -0.75
CA ARG A 249 -6.16 35.60 -2.03
C ARG A 249 -6.92 34.76 -3.05
N GLY A 250 -8.27 34.79 -2.96
CA GLY A 250 -9.16 34.25 -3.97
C GLY A 250 -9.91 32.96 -3.60
N LEU A 251 -10.93 32.64 -4.39
CA LEU A 251 -11.83 31.49 -4.21
C LEU A 251 -11.10 30.14 -4.19
N ALA A 252 -10.02 30.02 -4.99
CA ALA A 252 -9.18 28.84 -5.04
C ALA A 252 -8.49 28.55 -3.69
N SER A 253 -8.02 29.57 -2.98
CA SER A 253 -7.36 29.42 -1.68
C SER A 253 -8.36 28.98 -0.58
N ILE A 254 -9.62 29.41 -0.68
CA ILE A 254 -10.68 28.98 0.23
C ILE A 254 -11.05 27.52 -0.02
N LEU A 255 -11.11 27.10 -1.28
CA LEU A 255 -11.37 25.71 -1.66
C LEU A 255 -10.18 24.81 -1.24
N GLU A 256 -8.96 25.26 -1.47
CA GLU A 256 -7.75 24.55 -1.03
C GLU A 256 -7.72 24.42 0.50
N TRP A 257 -8.01 25.48 1.23
CA TRP A 257 -8.06 25.47 2.68
C TRP A 257 -9.17 24.56 3.22
N LYS A 258 -10.36 24.60 2.65
CA LYS A 258 -11.54 23.86 3.16
C LYS A 258 -11.50 22.37 2.78
N TYR A 259 -10.91 22.03 1.62
CA TYR A 259 -11.01 20.68 1.05
C TYR A 259 -9.67 19.97 0.86
N VAL A 260 -8.54 20.61 1.09
CA VAL A 260 -7.21 20.02 0.82
C VAL A 260 -6.32 20.04 2.06
N ARG A 261 -6.73 20.72 3.13
CA ARG A 261 -5.91 20.80 4.35
C ARG A 261 -6.17 19.59 5.26
N PRO A 262 -5.13 18.75 5.53
CA PRO A 262 -5.28 17.59 6.40
C PRO A 262 -5.56 18.01 7.85
N ASP A 263 -6.26 17.16 8.62
CA ASP A 263 -6.39 17.29 10.05
C ASP A 263 -5.04 16.98 10.73
N LEU A 264 -4.30 18.03 11.04
CA LEU A 264 -2.95 17.88 11.60
C LEU A 264 -2.95 17.48 13.08
N ASP A 265 -3.95 17.85 13.83
CA ASP A 265 -4.01 17.49 15.25
C ASP A 265 -4.23 15.98 15.38
N LYS A 266 -5.19 15.45 14.65
CA LYS A 266 -5.42 14.00 14.57
C LYS A 266 -4.20 13.26 14.03
N TYR A 267 -3.57 13.79 12.99
CA TYR A 267 -2.35 13.20 12.43
C TYR A 267 -1.21 13.13 13.47
N GLN A 268 -0.99 14.17 14.28
CA GLN A 268 0.04 14.16 15.32
C GLN A 268 -0.29 13.20 16.45
N VAL A 269 -1.56 13.03 16.79
CA VAL A 269 -2.00 12.01 17.75
C VAL A 269 -1.68 10.63 17.22
N ASN A 270 -2.07 10.33 15.98
CA ASN A 270 -1.84 9.04 15.34
C ASN A 270 -0.35 8.70 15.20
N ARG A 271 0.51 9.70 14.90
CA ARG A 271 1.97 9.49 14.89
C ARG A 271 2.53 9.04 16.24
N ARG A 272 2.02 9.62 17.33
CA ARG A 272 2.48 9.30 18.70
C ARG A 272 1.94 7.95 19.17
N ASP A 273 0.77 7.54 18.69
CA ASP A 273 0.13 6.28 19.06
C ASP A 273 0.68 5.06 18.32
N ALA A 274 1.50 5.25 17.29
CA ALA A 274 2.19 4.16 16.61
C ALA A 274 3.34 3.60 17.48
N ASP A 275 3.37 2.27 17.67
CA ASP A 275 4.47 1.60 18.41
C ASP A 275 5.78 1.65 17.65
N VAL A 276 5.71 1.50 16.33
CA VAL A 276 6.83 1.70 15.41
C VAL A 276 6.42 2.69 14.34
N LEU A 277 7.02 3.87 14.34
CA LEU A 277 6.85 4.86 13.28
C LEU A 277 8.06 4.80 12.35
N ILE A 278 7.82 4.43 11.08
CA ILE A 278 8.81 4.48 10.00
C ILE A 278 8.49 5.71 9.15
N HIS A 279 9.41 6.66 9.11
CA HIS A 279 9.21 7.93 8.42
C HIS A 279 10.32 8.16 7.39
N PRO A 280 10.13 7.71 6.13
CA PRO A 280 11.06 7.97 5.05
C PRO A 280 11.24 9.48 4.82
N ASN A 281 12.46 9.91 4.52
CA ASN A 281 12.68 11.29 4.10
C ASN A 281 12.13 11.50 2.68
N VAL A 282 10.95 12.06 2.57
CA VAL A 282 10.27 12.36 1.31
C VAL A 282 10.38 13.83 0.89
N GLU A 283 11.26 14.59 1.53
CA GLU A 283 11.51 15.99 1.19
C GLU A 283 11.99 16.13 -0.25
N GLY A 284 11.45 17.12 -0.94
CA GLY A 284 11.74 17.38 -2.36
C GLY A 284 10.85 16.62 -3.35
N TYR A 285 10.02 15.68 -2.87
CA TYR A 285 9.08 14.95 -3.74
C TYR A 285 7.64 15.42 -3.54
N HIS A 286 6.90 15.44 -4.64
CA HIS A 286 5.48 15.78 -4.68
C HIS A 286 4.62 14.54 -4.89
N GLY A 287 3.31 14.67 -4.67
CA GLY A 287 2.36 13.58 -4.93
C GLY A 287 2.30 13.11 -6.39
N ALA A 288 2.89 13.86 -7.33
CA ALA A 288 2.98 13.54 -8.75
C ALA A 288 4.41 13.22 -9.24
N SER A 289 5.36 12.95 -8.35
CA SER A 289 6.75 12.58 -8.70
C SER A 289 6.84 11.10 -9.12
N PHE A 290 6.28 10.78 -10.29
CA PHE A 290 6.18 9.41 -10.82
C PHE A 290 7.28 9.07 -11.84
N SER A 291 8.35 9.85 -11.96
CA SER A 291 9.45 9.47 -12.84
C SER A 291 10.11 8.17 -12.33
N GLU A 292 10.76 7.42 -13.23
CA GLU A 292 11.46 6.20 -12.86
C GLU A 292 12.57 6.48 -11.84
N ASP A 293 13.26 7.60 -11.99
CA ASP A 293 14.31 8.03 -11.07
C ASP A 293 13.76 8.40 -9.70
N ASP A 294 12.68 9.21 -9.63
CA ASP A 294 12.00 9.53 -8.38
C ASP A 294 11.52 8.27 -7.67
N THR A 295 10.91 7.34 -8.41
CA THR A 295 10.43 6.07 -7.87
C THR A 295 11.59 5.26 -7.25
N ARG A 296 12.70 5.15 -7.96
CA ARG A 296 13.89 4.44 -7.47
C ARG A 296 14.44 5.07 -6.20
N GLN A 297 14.58 6.41 -6.19
CA GLN A 297 15.09 7.14 -5.04
C GLN A 297 14.14 7.05 -3.83
N LEU A 298 12.83 7.18 -4.04
CA LEU A 298 11.83 7.05 -2.98
C LEU A 298 11.87 5.65 -2.33
N ILE A 299 11.96 4.58 -3.13
CA ILE A 299 12.10 3.21 -2.61
C ILE A 299 13.38 3.10 -1.75
N ALA A 300 14.51 3.63 -2.23
CA ALA A 300 15.77 3.60 -1.49
C ALA A 300 15.68 4.36 -0.15
N ARG A 301 15.03 5.52 -0.11
CA ARG A 301 14.77 6.27 1.12
C ARG A 301 13.85 5.50 2.08
N GLY A 302 12.88 4.77 1.54
CA GLY A 302 12.04 3.85 2.32
C GLY A 302 12.85 2.72 2.95
N GLU A 303 13.74 2.10 2.19
CA GLU A 303 14.64 1.07 2.69
C GLU A 303 15.57 1.58 3.80
N GLU A 304 16.09 2.82 3.64
CA GLU A 304 16.90 3.47 4.66
C GLU A 304 16.11 3.69 5.96
N ALA A 305 14.91 4.26 5.87
CA ALA A 305 14.03 4.46 7.03
C ALA A 305 13.63 3.14 7.70
N GLY A 306 13.36 2.12 6.90
CA GLY A 306 13.09 0.77 7.38
C GLY A 306 14.28 0.16 8.13
N ARG A 307 15.50 0.33 7.62
CA ARG A 307 16.73 -0.09 8.32
C ARG A 307 16.91 0.65 9.65
N ALA A 308 16.64 1.95 9.69
CA ALA A 308 16.72 2.73 10.92
C ALA A 308 15.68 2.29 11.99
N ALA A 309 14.60 1.63 11.60
CA ALA A 309 13.57 1.13 12.50
C ALA A 309 13.82 -0.32 13.00
N LEU A 310 14.88 -1.00 12.55
CA LEU A 310 15.10 -2.42 12.84
C LEU A 310 15.14 -2.76 14.32
N ASP A 311 15.72 -1.91 15.16
CA ASP A 311 15.79 -2.14 16.62
C ASP A 311 14.39 -2.12 17.24
N LYS A 312 13.56 -1.15 16.89
CA LYS A 312 12.17 -1.07 17.35
C LYS A 312 11.33 -2.25 16.83
N LEU A 313 11.50 -2.63 15.56
CA LEU A 313 10.87 -3.83 15.01
C LEU A 313 11.31 -5.09 15.76
N ALA A 314 12.58 -5.19 16.15
CA ALA A 314 13.08 -6.32 16.93
C ALA A 314 12.48 -6.38 18.35
N GLU A 315 12.22 -5.22 18.96
CA GLU A 315 11.52 -5.13 20.25
C GLU A 315 10.08 -5.61 20.12
N VAL A 316 9.30 -5.08 19.18
CA VAL A 316 7.92 -5.54 18.92
C VAL A 316 7.90 -7.02 18.60
N LYS A 317 8.83 -7.53 17.79
CA LYS A 317 8.94 -8.96 17.49
C LYS A 317 9.08 -9.83 18.74
N LYS A 318 9.85 -9.38 19.75
CA LYS A 318 9.98 -10.14 21.00
C LYS A 318 8.66 -10.27 21.76
N LEU A 319 7.76 -9.30 21.61
CA LEU A 319 6.47 -9.27 22.29
C LEU A 319 5.39 -10.09 21.54
N VAL A 320 5.43 -10.05 20.21
CA VAL A 320 4.36 -10.65 19.39
C VAL A 320 4.66 -12.04 18.83
N VAL A 321 5.94 -12.47 18.78
CA VAL A 321 6.32 -13.80 18.29
C VAL A 321 6.68 -14.69 19.48
N PRO A 322 5.95 -15.81 19.72
CA PRO A 322 6.24 -16.73 20.80
C PRO A 322 7.68 -17.27 20.80
N SER A 323 8.26 -17.47 21.99
CA SER A 323 9.65 -17.90 22.15
C SER A 323 9.97 -19.24 21.49
N GLU A 324 9.02 -20.14 21.41
CA GLU A 324 9.16 -21.46 20.76
C GLU A 324 9.34 -21.32 19.24
N VAL A 325 8.59 -20.44 18.59
CA VAL A 325 8.72 -20.16 17.15
C VAL A 325 10.06 -19.48 16.86
N ARG A 326 10.56 -18.63 17.78
CA ARG A 326 11.87 -17.98 17.68
C ARG A 326 13.04 -18.97 17.72
N ARG A 327 12.92 -20.05 18.49
CA ARG A 327 13.96 -21.11 18.61
C ARG A 327 14.02 -21.97 17.33
N SER A 328 12.88 -22.32 16.74
CA SER A 328 12.83 -23.12 15.50
C SER A 328 13.44 -22.39 14.31
N SER A 329 13.26 -21.07 14.22
CA SER A 329 13.85 -20.26 13.14
C SER A 329 15.38 -20.07 13.25
N ARG A 330 15.93 -20.09 14.46
CA ARG A 330 17.39 -20.04 14.69
C ARG A 330 18.08 -21.36 14.36
N GLY A 331 17.44 -22.50 14.64
CA GLY A 331 17.96 -23.82 14.29
C GLY A 331 18.10 -24.04 12.78
N SER A 332 17.21 -23.48 11.96
CA SER A 332 17.27 -23.59 10.51
C SER A 332 18.35 -22.70 9.86
N LYS A 333 18.79 -21.60 10.50
CA LYS A 333 19.91 -20.79 10.03
C LYS A 333 21.26 -21.43 10.33
N GLY A 334 21.40 -22.09 11.49
CA GLY A 334 22.63 -22.80 11.86
C GLY A 334 22.92 -24.00 10.96
N SER A 335 21.89 -24.74 10.52
CA SER A 335 22.05 -25.86 9.57
C SER A 335 22.47 -25.41 8.19
N ARG A 336 22.01 -24.24 7.71
CA ARG A 336 22.43 -23.68 6.39
C ARG A 336 23.86 -23.13 6.40
N GLU A 337 24.33 -22.65 7.53
CA GLU A 337 25.70 -22.13 7.67
C GLU A 337 26.71 -23.28 7.80
N SER A 338 26.32 -24.37 8.45
CA SER A 338 27.09 -25.62 8.47
C SER A 338 27.14 -26.31 7.12
N GLU A 339 26.03 -26.37 6.36
CA GLU A 339 26.02 -26.88 4.98
C GLU A 339 26.89 -26.03 4.01
N ARG A 340 26.84 -24.70 4.14
CA ARG A 340 27.71 -23.81 3.35
C ARG A 340 29.19 -23.94 3.73
N ARG A 341 29.54 -24.27 4.98
CA ARG A 341 30.90 -24.58 5.38
C ARG A 341 31.35 -25.95 4.87
N ALA A 342 30.48 -26.96 4.90
CA ALA A 342 30.80 -28.28 4.36
C ALA A 342 31.07 -28.28 2.84
N LEU A 343 30.32 -27.48 2.08
CA LEU A 343 30.52 -27.31 0.64
C LEU A 343 31.81 -26.53 0.27
N LYS A 344 32.40 -25.76 1.19
CA LYS A 344 33.68 -25.05 0.96
C LYS A 344 34.93 -25.87 1.27
N PHE A 345 34.81 -27.02 1.90
CA PHE A 345 35.93 -27.90 2.27
C PHE A 345 35.98 -29.20 1.48
N GLY A 346 35.11 -29.36 0.44
CA GLY A 346 35.08 -30.54 -0.40
C GLY A 346 35.91 -30.48 -1.69
N ASP A 347 36.59 -29.36 -1.99
CA ASP A 347 37.48 -29.19 -3.14
C ASP A 347 38.91 -28.93 -2.62
N LYS A 348 39.60 -29.98 -2.22
CA LYS A 348 41.04 -30.06 -2.16
C LYS A 348 41.49 -31.48 -2.47
#